data_024a497b759e708c48953ebd4b7a0bf8
#
_entry.id   024a497b759e708c48953ebd4b7a0bf8
#
_cell.length_a   1.000
_cell.length_b   1.000
_cell.length_c   1.000
_cell.angle_alpha   90.00
_cell.angle_beta   90.00
_cell.angle_gamma   90.00
#
_symmetry.space_group_name_H-M   'P 1'
#
loop_
_entity.id
_entity.type
_entity.pdbx_description
1 polymer ?
#
loop_
_entity_poly.entity_id
_entity_poly.type
_entity_poly.pdbx_seq_one_letter_code
_entity_poly.pdbx_strand_id
1 'polypeptide(L)'
;MNSMKVFLGNWRIIETELWDREALDLVAPAMLSLKPKGVGQIAFIAIEAQLDYRVVMRDGLPGVEFSFQGFDEGDEVMGRGWAILQGEQLRGRLFFHQGDDSSFVARREPHRKSPANRRLQPTEPGAIMRRRG
;
A
#
# COMPACT_ATOMS: atom_id res chain seq x y z
N MET A 1 -19.34 -13.22 7.85
CA MET A 1 -18.86 -12.39 7.78
C MET A 1 -17.83 -12.17 7.00
N ASN A 2 -17.78 -11.51 6.19
CA ASN A 2 -16.69 -11.36 5.42
C ASN A 2 -15.83 -10.24 5.80
N SER A 3 -14.77 -10.56 6.41
CA SER A 3 -13.87 -9.57 6.92
C SER A 3 -13.05 -8.89 5.89
N MET A 4 -12.94 -9.47 4.70
CA MET A 4 -12.09 -8.87 3.67
C MET A 4 -12.55 -7.48 3.26
N LYS A 5 -13.86 -7.23 3.28
CA LYS A 5 -14.37 -5.95 2.85
C LYS A 5 -13.81 -4.76 3.58
N VAL A 6 -13.54 -4.89 4.87
CA VAL A 6 -13.01 -3.76 5.62
C VAL A 6 -11.60 -3.38 5.24
N PHE A 7 -10.90 -4.28 4.54
CA PHE A 7 -9.53 -4.00 4.14
C PHE A 7 -9.41 -3.50 2.72
N LEU A 8 -10.46 -3.61 1.91
CA LEU A 8 -10.35 -3.24 0.50
C LEU A 8 -10.11 -1.75 0.31
N GLY A 9 -9.25 -1.42 -0.62
CA GLY A 9 -8.98 -0.03 -0.95
C GLY A 9 -7.51 0.29 -0.84
N ASN A 10 -7.23 1.58 -0.85
CA ASN A 10 -5.86 2.09 -0.80
C ASN A 10 -5.55 2.59 0.59
N TRP A 11 -4.34 2.27 1.04
CA TRP A 11 -3.88 2.68 2.36
C TRP A 11 -2.57 3.41 2.18
N ARG A 12 -2.55 4.68 2.53
CA ARG A 12 -1.37 5.50 2.41
C ARG A 12 -0.40 5.18 3.53
N ILE A 13 0.81 4.78 3.19
CA ILE A 13 1.84 4.50 4.20
C ILE A 13 2.38 5.83 4.67
N ILE A 14 2.17 6.14 5.95
CA ILE A 14 2.47 7.44 6.48
C ILE A 14 3.65 7.45 7.42
N GLU A 15 4.06 6.29 7.89
CA GLU A 15 5.11 6.24 8.89
C GLU A 15 5.80 4.89 8.87
N THR A 16 7.11 4.87 8.97
CA THR A 16 7.88 3.63 9.15
C THR A 16 8.99 3.92 10.15
N GLU A 17 9.54 2.86 10.70
CA GLU A 17 10.65 2.94 11.63
C GLU A 17 11.94 3.30 10.90
N LEU A 18 12.15 2.72 9.71
CA LEU A 18 13.41 2.87 8.99
C LEU A 18 13.47 4.04 8.03
N TRP A 19 12.36 4.45 7.44
CA TRP A 19 12.37 5.45 6.37
C TRP A 19 11.45 6.61 6.72
N ASP A 20 11.93 7.85 6.49
CA ASP A 20 11.10 9.01 6.75
C ASP A 20 10.13 9.23 5.58
N ARG A 21 9.24 10.19 5.73
CA ARG A 21 8.22 10.46 4.75
C ARG A 21 8.79 10.79 3.38
N GLU A 22 9.84 11.55 3.37
CA GLU A 22 10.45 11.96 2.13
C GLU A 22 10.99 10.77 1.39
N ALA A 23 11.64 9.86 2.09
CA ALA A 23 12.17 8.65 1.48
C ALA A 23 11.04 7.73 1.02
N LEU A 24 9.99 7.59 1.82
CA LEU A 24 8.87 6.74 1.46
C LEU A 24 8.23 7.18 0.16
N ASP A 25 8.07 8.49 -0.01
CA ASP A 25 7.38 9.05 -1.17
C ASP A 25 8.35 9.45 -2.28
N LEU A 26 9.50 8.81 -2.34
CA LEU A 26 10.55 9.21 -3.27
C LEU A 26 10.09 9.27 -4.71
N VAL A 27 9.38 8.27 -5.18
CA VAL A 27 8.92 8.21 -6.56
C VAL A 27 7.46 8.62 -6.66
N ALA A 28 6.65 8.15 -5.73
CA ALA A 28 5.22 8.41 -5.73
C ALA A 28 4.73 8.23 -4.31
N PRO A 29 3.53 8.68 -3.99
CA PRO A 29 3.02 8.47 -2.63
C PRO A 29 3.04 6.99 -2.25
N ALA A 30 3.62 6.69 -1.10
CA ALA A 30 3.73 5.31 -0.63
C ALA A 30 2.35 4.75 -0.36
N MET A 31 2.06 3.57 -0.90
CA MET A 31 0.70 3.06 -0.91
C MET A 31 0.66 1.54 -0.81
N LEU A 32 -0.28 1.05 -0.03
CA LEU A 32 -0.60 -0.36 0.04
C LEU A 32 -2.03 -0.48 -0.47
N SER A 33 -2.23 -1.21 -1.56
CA SER A 33 -3.54 -1.36 -2.17
C SER A 33 -4.01 -2.79 -2.01
N LEU A 34 -5.15 -2.98 -1.38
CA LEU A 34 -5.71 -4.31 -1.16
C LEU A 34 -6.95 -4.43 -2.02
N LYS A 35 -6.96 -5.43 -2.88
CA LYS A 35 -8.00 -5.60 -3.90
C LYS A 35 -8.77 -6.88 -3.63
N PRO A 36 -9.92 -7.05 -4.26
CA PRO A 36 -10.70 -8.28 -4.08
C PRO A 36 -9.90 -9.51 -4.46
N LYS A 37 -10.26 -10.62 -3.87
CA LYS A 37 -9.66 -11.94 -4.15
C LYS A 37 -8.26 -12.09 -3.59
N GLY A 38 -7.90 -11.27 -2.64
CA GLY A 38 -6.64 -11.47 -1.91
C GLY A 38 -5.40 -11.03 -2.65
N VAL A 39 -5.54 -10.13 -3.62
CA VAL A 39 -4.39 -9.62 -4.37
C VAL A 39 -4.27 -8.13 -4.16
N GLY A 40 -3.15 -7.57 -4.53
CA GLY A 40 -2.95 -6.13 -4.39
C GLY A 40 -1.57 -5.71 -4.83
N GLN A 41 -1.17 -4.56 -4.37
CA GLN A 41 0.12 -3.97 -4.73
C GLN A 41 0.65 -3.18 -3.56
N ILE A 42 1.96 -3.04 -3.49
CA ILE A 42 2.58 -2.15 -2.54
C ILE A 42 3.66 -1.36 -3.29
N ALA A 43 3.73 -0.08 -3.02
CA ALA A 43 4.73 0.79 -3.63
C ALA A 43 5.24 1.77 -2.59
N PHE A 44 6.54 1.84 -2.42
CA PHE A 44 7.15 2.81 -1.52
C PHE A 44 8.63 2.91 -1.87
N ILE A 45 9.21 4.08 -1.63
CA ILE A 45 10.58 4.39 -2.07
C ILE A 45 10.62 4.24 -3.58
N ALA A 46 11.43 3.35 -4.12
CA ALA A 46 11.44 3.03 -5.54
C ALA A 46 10.91 1.62 -5.82
N ILE A 47 10.29 1.01 -4.83
CA ILE A 47 9.82 -0.36 -4.90
C ILE A 47 8.41 -0.38 -5.46
N GLU A 48 8.16 -1.31 -6.39
CA GLU A 48 6.83 -1.60 -6.88
C GLU A 48 6.66 -3.10 -6.87
N ALA A 49 5.69 -3.59 -6.16
CA ALA A 49 5.53 -5.03 -5.98
C ALA A 49 4.07 -5.43 -6.02
N GLN A 50 3.85 -6.64 -6.49
CA GLN A 50 2.55 -7.27 -6.44
C GLN A 50 2.46 -7.99 -5.12
N LEU A 51 1.26 -8.05 -4.54
CA LEU A 51 1.13 -8.80 -3.31
C LEU A 51 -0.11 -9.67 -3.32
N ASP A 52 -0.08 -10.69 -2.47
CA ASP A 52 -1.28 -11.39 -2.13
C ASP A 52 -1.42 -11.34 -0.62
N TYR A 53 -2.64 -11.43 -0.14
CA TYR A 53 -2.88 -11.31 1.28
C TYR A 53 -4.03 -12.21 1.70
N ARG A 54 -4.09 -12.47 2.99
CA ARG A 54 -5.21 -13.17 3.59
C ARG A 54 -5.59 -12.42 4.86
N VAL A 55 -6.86 -12.53 5.21
CA VAL A 55 -7.37 -11.91 6.42
C VAL A 55 -7.14 -12.89 7.57
N VAL A 56 -6.65 -12.39 8.67
CA VAL A 56 -6.34 -13.19 9.85
C VAL A 56 -6.80 -12.45 11.09
N MET A 57 -6.85 -13.13 12.21
CA MET A 57 -7.00 -12.49 13.50
C MET A 57 -5.64 -12.50 14.18
N ARG A 58 -5.26 -11.38 14.72
CA ARG A 58 -3.97 -11.27 15.39
C ARG A 58 -4.20 -10.50 16.69
N ASP A 59 -3.87 -11.12 17.81
CA ASP A 59 -4.08 -10.53 19.12
C ASP A 59 -5.52 -10.06 19.30
N GLY A 60 -6.46 -10.84 18.79
CA GLY A 60 -7.87 -10.52 18.91
C GLY A 60 -8.39 -9.45 17.98
N LEU A 61 -7.54 -8.94 17.08
CA LEU A 61 -7.93 -7.89 16.14
C LEU A 61 -7.89 -8.40 14.72
N PRO A 62 -8.78 -7.90 13.85
CA PRO A 62 -8.73 -8.28 12.45
C PRO A 62 -7.48 -7.70 11.80
N GLY A 63 -6.88 -8.45 10.94
CA GLY A 63 -5.66 -8.03 10.27
C GLY A 63 -5.45 -8.77 8.98
N VAL A 64 -4.32 -8.49 8.35
CA VAL A 64 -3.92 -9.16 7.12
C VAL A 64 -2.49 -9.64 7.26
N GLU A 65 -2.20 -10.73 6.59
CA GLU A 65 -0.83 -11.18 6.36
C GLU A 65 -0.65 -11.17 4.87
N PHE A 66 0.51 -10.75 4.42
CA PHE A 66 0.74 -10.65 2.97
C PHE A 66 2.18 -10.99 2.63
N SER A 67 2.37 -11.37 1.36
CA SER A 67 3.69 -11.48 0.79
C SER A 67 3.74 -10.60 -0.45
N PHE A 68 4.92 -10.17 -0.83
CA PHE A 68 5.06 -9.32 -2.00
C PHE A 68 6.31 -9.68 -2.77
N GLN A 69 6.27 -9.38 -4.06
CA GLN A 69 7.37 -9.65 -4.96
C GLN A 69 7.33 -8.62 -6.08
N GLY A 70 8.44 -8.04 -6.37
CA GLY A 70 8.51 -7.02 -7.40
C GLY A 70 9.92 -6.53 -7.60
N PHE A 71 10.06 -5.22 -7.80
CA PHE A 71 11.34 -4.64 -8.17
C PHE A 71 11.62 -3.35 -7.45
N ASP A 72 12.91 -3.10 -7.20
CA ASP A 72 13.41 -1.86 -6.66
C ASP A 72 14.44 -1.39 -7.66
N GLU A 73 14.04 -0.50 -8.57
CA GLU A 73 14.93 0.01 -9.62
C GLU A 73 15.58 -1.11 -10.42
N GLY A 74 14.81 -2.12 -10.76
CA GLY A 74 15.32 -3.21 -11.58
C GLY A 74 15.83 -4.40 -10.81
N ASP A 75 16.09 -4.24 -9.52
CA ASP A 75 16.52 -5.36 -8.69
C ASP A 75 15.31 -6.06 -8.11
N GLU A 76 15.30 -7.36 -8.14
CA GLU A 76 14.17 -8.10 -7.58
C GLU A 76 14.12 -7.96 -6.08
N VAL A 77 12.91 -7.76 -5.56
CA VAL A 77 12.71 -7.76 -4.13
C VAL A 77 11.54 -8.67 -3.79
N MET A 78 11.57 -9.27 -2.64
CA MET A 78 10.44 -10.01 -2.14
C MET A 78 10.44 -9.93 -0.62
N GLY A 79 9.27 -10.09 -0.06
CA GLY A 79 9.13 -10.04 1.37
C GLY A 79 7.73 -10.37 1.80
N ARG A 80 7.45 -10.06 3.04
CA ARG A 80 6.13 -10.29 3.59
C ARG A 80 5.88 -9.34 4.72
N GLY A 81 4.66 -9.33 5.19
CA GLY A 81 4.31 -8.47 6.29
C GLY A 81 2.98 -8.84 6.88
N TRP A 82 2.60 -8.08 7.86
CA TRP A 82 1.30 -8.22 8.50
C TRP A 82 0.88 -6.86 9.01
N ALA A 83 -0.41 -6.69 9.21
CA ALA A 83 -0.91 -5.47 9.83
C ALA A 83 -2.24 -5.77 10.50
N ILE A 84 -2.52 -5.04 11.57
CA ILE A 84 -3.81 -5.12 12.24
C ILE A 84 -4.55 -3.82 11.97
N LEU A 85 -5.87 -3.93 11.96
CA LEU A 85 -6.73 -2.79 11.70
C LEU A 85 -7.13 -2.16 13.03
N GLN A 86 -6.86 -0.87 13.16
CA GLN A 86 -7.25 -0.13 14.34
C GLN A 86 -7.85 1.19 13.87
N GLY A 87 -9.18 1.29 13.89
CA GLY A 87 -9.86 2.46 13.35
C GLY A 87 -9.63 2.58 11.85
N GLU A 88 -9.09 3.68 11.44
CA GLU A 88 -8.82 3.92 10.02
C GLU A 88 -7.35 3.70 9.67
N GLN A 89 -6.64 2.97 10.50
CA GLN A 89 -5.22 2.72 10.29
C GLN A 89 -4.90 1.25 10.28
N LEU A 90 -3.89 0.90 9.51
CA LEU A 90 -3.25 -0.41 9.59
C LEU A 90 -1.90 -0.20 10.24
N ARG A 91 -1.56 -1.05 11.19
CA ARG A 91 -0.28 -0.98 11.87
C ARG A 91 0.35 -2.35 11.84
N GLY A 92 1.58 -2.42 11.40
CA GLY A 92 2.22 -3.72 11.28
C GLY A 92 3.70 -3.63 10.98
N ARG A 93 4.21 -4.66 10.31
CA ARG A 93 5.63 -4.74 9.98
C ARG A 93 5.80 -5.30 8.57
N LEU A 94 6.90 -4.88 7.96
CA LEU A 94 7.33 -5.36 6.66
C LEU A 94 8.66 -6.06 6.84
N PHE A 95 8.85 -7.17 6.15
CA PHE A 95 10.10 -7.93 6.20
C PHE A 95 10.55 -8.16 4.77
N PHE A 96 11.76 -7.73 4.44
CA PHE A 96 12.34 -8.08 3.15
C PHE A 96 13.07 -9.40 3.31
N HIS A 97 12.95 -10.26 2.32
CA HIS A 97 13.63 -11.55 2.34
C HIS A 97 15.13 -11.33 2.47
N GLN A 98 15.71 -11.83 3.55
CA GLN A 98 17.13 -11.69 3.85
C GLN A 98 17.59 -10.23 3.89
N GLY A 99 16.71 -9.36 4.33
CA GLY A 99 17.02 -7.95 4.36
C GLY A 99 16.43 -7.27 5.59
N ASP A 100 16.14 -6.00 5.44
CA ASP A 100 15.65 -5.17 6.51
C ASP A 100 14.22 -5.52 6.91
N ASP A 101 13.84 -5.15 8.12
CA ASP A 101 12.45 -5.14 8.48
C ASP A 101 12.13 -3.83 9.16
N SER A 102 10.89 -3.42 9.11
CA SER A 102 10.47 -2.13 9.63
C SER A 102 9.01 -2.18 10.02
N SER A 103 8.67 -1.47 11.07
CA SER A 103 7.27 -1.22 11.37
C SER A 103 6.70 -0.26 10.34
N PHE A 104 5.39 -0.24 10.19
CA PHE A 104 4.74 0.76 9.34
C PHE A 104 3.35 1.07 9.87
N VAL A 105 2.89 2.26 9.53
CA VAL A 105 1.52 2.69 9.76
C VAL A 105 0.98 3.18 8.44
N ALA A 106 -0.21 2.74 8.09
CA ALA A 106 -0.87 3.21 6.88
C ALA A 106 -2.27 3.68 7.24
N ARG A 107 -2.73 4.71 6.55
CA ARG A 107 -4.03 5.29 6.82
C ARG A 107 -4.91 5.11 5.60
N ARG A 108 -6.18 4.82 5.84
CA ARG A 108 -7.12 4.63 4.74
C ARG A 108 -7.18 5.89 3.90
N GLU A 109 -6.98 5.71 2.61
CA GLU A 109 -7.12 6.80 1.67
C GLU A 109 -8.60 6.96 1.38
N PRO A 110 -9.15 8.16 1.42
CA PRO A 110 -10.58 8.33 1.15
C PRO A 110 -10.94 7.81 -0.22
N HIS A 111 -12.08 7.17 -0.29
CA HIS A 111 -12.56 6.67 -1.57
C HIS A 111 -13.10 7.86 -2.36
N ARG A 112 -12.45 8.17 -3.58
CA ARG A 112 -12.83 9.28 -4.29
C ARG A 112 -13.83 8.99 -5.26
N LYS A 113 -14.84 9.68 -5.31
CA LYS A 113 -15.75 9.47 -6.28
C LYS A 113 -15.37 10.14 -7.33
N SER A 114 -15.16 10.28 -8.10
CA SER A 114 -14.51 10.91 -9.05
C SER A 114 -14.97 11.83 -9.68
N PRO A 115 -15.02 12.25 -9.61
CA PRO A 115 -15.07 13.03 -10.09
C PRO A 115 -15.02 13.69 -10.55
N ALA A 116 -15.39 13.89 -10.32
CA ALA A 116 -15.25 14.40 -10.68
C ALA A 116 -14.55 14.91 -10.74
N ASN A 117 -14.49 14.93 -10.30
CA ASN A 117 -13.73 15.22 -10.37
C ASN A 117 -12.91 15.03 -10.92
N ARG A 118 -12.97 14.85 -11.09
CA ARG A 118 -12.16 14.67 -11.76
C ARG A 118 -11.96 14.83 -12.77
N ARG A 119 -12.24 15.33 -13.04
CA ARG A 119 -12.04 15.51 -14.05
C ARG A 119 -11.51 16.08 -14.48
N LEU A 120 -11.38 16.40 -14.22
CA LEU A 120 -10.73 16.77 -14.71
C LEU A 120 -9.96 16.73 -15.06
N GLN A 121 -9.83 16.75 -14.94
CA GLN A 121 -8.93 16.64 -15.43
C GLN A 121 -8.42 16.71 -16.12
N PRO A 122 -8.46 17.09 -16.28
CA PRO A 122 -7.70 17.16 -17.05
C PRO A 122 -7.10 17.32 -17.50
N THR A 123 -7.05 17.58 -17.48
CA THR A 123 -6.24 17.65 -18.06
C THR A 123 -5.56 17.74 -18.37
N GLU A 124 -5.51 17.96 -18.25
CA GLU A 124 -4.59 17.89 -18.72
C GLU A 124 -4.01 17.79 -19.19
N PRO A 125 -4.18 18.17 -19.31
CA PRO A 125 -3.40 17.90 -19.86
C PRO A 125 -2.84 17.55 -19.91
N GLY A 126 -3.01 17.79 -19.59
CA GLY A 126 -2.32 17.39 -19.69
C GLY A 126 -2.24 16.88 -19.51
N ALA A 127 -2.37 16.91 -19.30
CA ALA A 127 -2.07 16.27 -19.28
C ALA A 127 -1.96 15.67 -19.39
N ILE A 128 -1.96 15.76 -19.37
CA ILE A 128 -1.56 15.15 -19.65
C ILE A 128 -1.20 14.57 -19.71
N MET A 129 -1.15 14.55 -19.45
CA MET A 129 -0.63 14.05 -19.56
C MET A 129 -0.24 13.45 -19.40
N ARG A 130 -0.22 13.39 -19.13
CA ARG A 130 0.36 12.90 -19.09
C ARG A 130 0.56 12.09 -18.98
N ARG A 131 0.42 12.07 -18.72
CA ARG A 131 0.77 11.40 -18.81
C ARG A 131 0.88 10.66 -18.72
N ARG A 132 0.67 10.72 -18.39
CA ARG A 132 0.98 10.09 -18.48
C ARG A 132 1.00 9.52 -18.09
N GLY A 133 0.71 9.79 -17.77
CA GLY A 133 0.92 9.27 -17.46
C GLY A 133 0.90 9.00 -17.26
#